data_8a86ac7073cf5c9c71026c8b9bf312ec
#
_entry.id   8a86ac7073cf5c9c71026c8b9bf312ec
#
_cell.length_a   1.000
_cell.length_b   1.000
_cell.length_c   1.000
_cell.angle_alpha   90.00
_cell.angle_beta   90.00
_cell.angle_gamma   90.00
#
_symmetry.space_group_name_H-M   'P 1'
#
loop_
_entity.id
_entity.type
_entity.pdbx_description
1 polymer ?
#
loop_
_entity_poly.entity_id
_entity_poly.type
_entity_poly.pdbx_seq_one_letter_code
_entity_poly.pdbx_strand_id
1 'polypeptide(L)' 'MKNATTVFRTRVPARRLHRAEEILRKLGLKPADVVNMLLAQIEIRQGLPFEISTRPRPLFSAEEQAAEWTEAFGAY' A
#
# COMPACT_ATOMS: atom_id res chain seq x y z
N MET A 1 -24.58 -12.82 -1.35
CA MET A 1 -23.87 -12.93 -1.02
C MET A 1 -23.46 -12.54 -0.20
N LYS A 2 -23.17 -12.80 0.00
CA LYS A 2 -22.97 -12.38 0.62
C LYS A 2 -22.12 -12.24 1.43
N ASN A 3 -21.71 -12.25 2.08
CA ASN A 3 -20.74 -12.08 3.13
C ASN A 3 -19.84 -13.26 3.34
N ALA A 4 -19.72 -14.05 2.34
CA ALA A 4 -18.76 -15.12 2.38
C ALA A 4 -17.36 -14.52 2.38
N THR A 5 -16.47 -15.04 3.21
CA THR A 5 -15.10 -14.60 3.23
C THR A 5 -14.22 -15.64 2.56
N THR A 6 -13.12 -15.17 2.05
CA THR A 6 -12.15 -16.05 1.44
C THR A 6 -10.76 -15.62 1.89
N VAL A 7 -9.83 -16.54 1.84
CA VAL A 7 -8.48 -16.27 2.29
C VAL A 7 -7.69 -15.65 1.15
N PHE A 8 -7.01 -14.57 1.48
CA PHE A 8 -6.12 -13.90 0.55
C PHE A 8 -4.71 -13.95 1.13
N ARG A 9 -3.76 -14.42 0.34
CA ARG A 9 -2.39 -14.54 0.80
C ARG A 9 -1.47 -13.90 -0.19
N THR A 10 -0.40 -13.32 0.33
CA THR A 10 0.62 -12.76 -0.50
C THR A 10 1.92 -12.72 0.27
N ARG A 11 3.01 -12.61 -0.45
CA ARG A 11 4.31 -12.46 0.16
C ARG A 11 4.74 -11.02 0.09
N VAL A 12 5.30 -10.54 1.17
CA VAL A 12 5.85 -9.19 1.20
C VAL A 12 7.21 -9.26 1.85
N PRO A 13 8.11 -8.35 1.51
CA PRO A 13 9.40 -8.29 2.17
C PRO A 13 9.19 -8.07 3.66
N ALA A 14 9.89 -8.88 4.46
CA ALA A 14 9.70 -8.83 5.91
C ALA A 14 10.00 -7.43 6.45
N ARG A 15 11.02 -6.81 5.92
CA ARG A 15 11.41 -5.48 6.37
C ARG A 15 10.31 -4.46 6.13
N ARG A 16 9.69 -4.54 4.95
CA ARG A 16 8.61 -3.63 4.62
C ARG A 16 7.42 -3.85 5.54
N LEU A 17 7.10 -5.09 5.79
CA LEU A 17 5.99 -5.40 6.67
C LEU A 17 6.25 -4.88 8.07
N HIS A 18 7.46 -5.06 8.58
CA HIS A 18 7.81 -4.57 9.90
C HIS A 18 7.64 -3.06 10.02
N ARG A 19 8.14 -2.34 9.02
CA ARG A 19 8.06 -0.89 9.06
C ARG A 19 6.63 -0.42 8.96
N ALA A 20 5.85 -1.09 8.13
CA ALA A 20 4.45 -0.74 8.01
C ALA A 20 3.71 -1.03 9.30
N GLU A 21 4.02 -2.15 9.93
CA GLU A 21 3.38 -2.49 11.18
C GLU A 21 3.64 -1.46 12.26
N GLU A 22 4.85 -0.93 12.30
CA GLU A 22 5.18 0.10 13.28
C GLU A 22 4.33 1.33 13.09
N ILE A 23 4.17 1.74 11.84
CA ILE A 23 3.37 2.90 11.53
C ILE A 23 1.91 2.65 11.83
N LEU A 24 1.43 1.48 11.43
CA LEU A 24 0.03 1.13 11.62
C LEU A 24 -0.32 1.03 13.10
N ARG A 25 0.64 0.59 13.90
CA ARG A 25 0.40 0.49 15.33
C ARG A 25 0.07 1.86 15.92
N LYS A 26 0.73 2.89 15.41
CA LYS A 26 0.46 4.25 15.87
C LYS A 26 -0.93 4.71 15.45
N LEU A 27 -1.45 4.12 14.41
CA LEU A 27 -2.79 4.46 13.92
C LEU A 27 -3.86 3.55 14.49
N GLY A 28 -3.46 2.55 15.28
CA GLY A 28 -4.41 1.61 15.84
C GLY A 28 -4.92 0.59 14.85
N LEU A 29 -4.15 0.30 13.82
CA LEU A 29 -4.57 -0.60 12.76
C LEU A 29 -3.64 -1.80 12.66
N LYS A 30 -4.18 -2.87 12.13
CA LYS A 30 -3.40 -4.05 11.82
C LYS A 30 -3.25 -4.17 10.31
N PRO A 31 -2.22 -4.87 9.84
CA PRO A 31 -2.06 -5.04 8.39
C PRO A 31 -3.28 -5.62 7.70
N ALA A 32 -3.96 -6.56 8.34
CA ALA A 32 -5.16 -7.13 7.74
C ALA A 32 -6.24 -6.10 7.55
N ASP A 33 -6.36 -5.18 8.51
CA ASP A 33 -7.33 -4.11 8.40
C ASP A 33 -7.04 -3.25 7.18
N VAL A 34 -5.77 -2.94 6.98
CA VAL A 34 -5.39 -2.08 5.88
C VAL A 34 -5.64 -2.75 4.54
N VAL A 35 -5.39 -4.05 4.46
CA VAL A 35 -5.66 -4.78 3.23
C VAL A 35 -7.15 -4.72 2.92
N ASN A 36 -7.98 -4.95 3.92
CA ASN A 36 -9.42 -4.89 3.70
C ASN A 36 -9.87 -3.49 3.31
N MET A 37 -9.26 -2.48 3.93
CA MET A 37 -9.59 -1.10 3.59
C MET A 37 -9.19 -0.78 2.16
N LEU A 38 -8.03 -1.27 1.75
CA LEU A 38 -7.57 -1.04 0.39
C LEU A 38 -8.51 -1.70 -0.61
N LEU A 39 -8.89 -2.94 -0.35
CA LEU A 39 -9.79 -3.63 -1.25
C LEU A 39 -11.14 -2.94 -1.34
N ALA A 40 -11.63 -2.43 -0.22
CA ALA A 40 -12.88 -1.69 -0.21
C ALA A 40 -12.76 -0.42 -1.05
N GLN A 41 -11.65 0.27 -0.94
CA GLN A 41 -11.43 1.48 -1.72
C GLN A 41 -11.36 1.20 -3.20
N ILE A 42 -10.75 0.08 -3.56
CA ILE A 42 -10.69 -0.31 -4.96
C ILE A 42 -12.10 -0.55 -5.49
N GLU A 43 -12.90 -1.20 -4.70
CA GLU A 43 -14.26 -1.51 -5.10
C GLU A 43 -15.10 -0.25 -5.27
N ILE A 44 -14.99 0.66 -4.32
CA ILE A 44 -15.76 1.89 -4.34
C ILE A 44 -15.34 2.79 -5.49
N ARG A 45 -14.04 2.94 -5.67
CA ARG A 45 -13.52 3.86 -6.68
C ARG A 45 -13.43 3.25 -8.06
N GLN A 46 -13.51 1.92 -8.13
CA GLN A 46 -13.28 1.20 -9.36
C GLN A 46 -11.90 1.50 -9.93
N GLY A 47 -10.94 1.57 -9.05
CA GLY A 47 -9.55 1.85 -9.37
C GLY A 47 -8.78 1.97 -8.08
N LEU A 48 -7.50 2.23 -8.20
CA LEU A 48 -6.65 2.33 -7.02
C LEU A 48 -6.77 3.71 -6.39
N PRO A 49 -6.64 3.80 -5.07
CA PRO A 49 -6.66 5.10 -4.39
C PRO A 49 -5.37 5.88 -4.58
N PHE A 50 -4.49 5.40 -5.42
CA PHE A 50 -3.28 6.11 -5.78
C PHE A 50 -2.97 5.77 -7.22
N GLU A 51 -2.11 6.55 -7.81
CA GLU A 51 -1.82 6.41 -9.22
C GLU A 51 -0.74 5.37 -9.47
N ILE A 52 -1.01 4.50 -10.45
CA ILE A 52 -0.02 3.54 -10.92
C ILE A 52 0.30 3.94 -12.35
N SER A 53 1.57 4.10 -12.64
CA SER A 53 1.98 4.53 -13.96
C SER A 53 3.36 4.00 -14.26
N THR A 54 3.60 3.70 -15.51
CA THR A 54 4.95 3.34 -15.94
C THR A 54 5.83 4.56 -16.02
N ARG A 55 5.22 5.75 -16.01
CA ARG A 55 5.94 6.99 -15.96
C ARG A 55 5.50 7.74 -14.75
N PRO A 56 6.36 7.86 -13.75
CA PRO A 56 6.00 8.60 -12.55
C PRO A 56 5.63 10.03 -12.90
N ARG A 57 4.55 10.50 -12.31
CA ARG A 57 4.13 11.88 -12.51
C ARG A 57 5.05 12.79 -11.73
N PRO A 58 5.48 13.87 -12.33
CA PRO A 58 6.41 14.76 -11.64
C PRO A 58 5.68 15.72 -10.72
N LEU A 59 5.12 15.18 -9.67
CA LEU A 59 4.54 16.02 -8.63
C LEU A 59 5.60 16.64 -7.76
N PHE A 60 6.79 16.06 -7.78
CA PHE A 60 7.93 16.54 -7.01
C PHE A 60 9.07 16.77 -7.95
N SER A 61 10.11 17.43 -7.44
CA SER A 61 11.33 17.49 -8.20
C SER A 61 11.86 16.08 -8.41
N ALA A 62 12.77 15.94 -9.37
CA ALA A 62 13.33 14.64 -9.66
C ALA A 62 13.98 14.03 -8.44
N GLU A 63 14.65 14.86 -7.64
CA GLU A 63 15.31 14.37 -6.44
C GLU A 63 14.31 13.90 -5.41
N GLU A 64 13.27 14.69 -5.21
CA GLU A 64 12.25 14.34 -4.24
C GLU A 64 11.55 13.06 -4.65
N GLN A 65 11.29 12.94 -5.92
CA GLN A 65 10.62 11.76 -6.42
C GLN A 65 11.50 10.54 -6.27
N ALA A 66 12.78 10.67 -6.53
CA ALA A 66 13.70 9.57 -6.37
C ALA A 66 13.79 9.12 -4.92
N ALA A 67 13.81 10.07 -4.01
CA ALA A 67 13.86 9.74 -2.59
C ALA A 67 12.60 9.01 -2.15
N GLU A 68 11.45 9.51 -2.58
CA GLU A 68 10.19 8.86 -2.26
C GLU A 68 10.15 7.45 -2.80
N TRP A 69 10.59 7.31 -4.01
CA TRP A 69 10.61 6.04 -4.69
C TRP A 69 11.50 5.04 -3.97
N THR A 70 12.69 5.50 -3.61
CA THR A 70 13.64 4.67 -2.89
C THR A 70 13.06 4.23 -1.55
N GLU A 71 12.43 5.15 -0.87
CA GLU A 71 11.85 4.85 0.42
C GLU A 71 10.71 3.85 0.30
N ALA A 72 9.89 4.01 -0.73
CA ALA A 72 8.73 3.14 -0.89
C ALA A 72 9.09 1.78 -1.44
N PHE A 73 10.05 1.73 -2.35
CA PHE A 73 10.29 0.50 -3.09
C PHE A 73 11.72 0.01 -3.05
N GLY A 74 12.62 0.80 -2.55
CA GLY A 74 14.04 0.46 -2.60
C GLY A 74 14.42 -0.76 -1.81
N ALA A 75 13.54 -1.22 -0.97
CA ALA A 75 13.83 -2.38 -0.14
C ALA A 75 13.70 -3.69 -0.91
N TYR A 76 13.21 -3.64 -2.10
CA TYR A 76 13.09 -4.85 -2.89
C TYR A 76 14.46 -5.35 -3.38
#